data_90fe5d312348bb4fc115880974e4a5a2
#
_entry.id   90fe5d312348bb4fc115880974e4a5a2
#
_cell.length_a   1.000
_cell.length_b   1.000
_cell.length_c   1.000
_cell.angle_alpha   90.00
_cell.angle_beta   90.00
_cell.angle_gamma   90.00
#
_symmetry.space_group_name_H-M   'P 1'
#
loop_
_entity.id
_entity.type
_entity.pdbx_description
1 polymer ?
#
loop_
_entity_poly.entity_id
_entity_poly.type
_entity_poly.pdbx_seq_one_letter_code
_entity_poly.pdbx_strand_id
1 'polypeptide(L)'
;MSTSEQVVIIGSGPAGWTAAIYAARASLNPLCIIGVPKTQPSIVLPGGQLMLTTDVENYPGFPEGVTGPDMMRKFREQAERFGARVLDADVDACDVGLAVGSQLHQT
;
A
#
# COMPACT_ATOMS: atom_id res chain seq x y z
N MET A 1 -17.41 7.73 15.25
CA MET A 1 -18.03 7.97 13.97
C MET A 1 -17.25 7.28 12.87
N SER A 2 -17.95 6.56 12.06
CA SER A 2 -17.28 5.90 10.96
C SER A 2 -17.20 6.84 9.77
N THR A 3 -16.18 6.66 8.97
CA THR A 3 -16.03 7.41 7.74
C THR A 3 -16.10 6.44 6.58
N SER A 4 -16.60 6.92 5.48
CA SER A 4 -16.61 6.16 4.25
C SER A 4 -15.46 6.61 3.39
N GLU A 5 -14.71 5.66 2.87
CA GLU A 5 -13.62 5.94 1.95
C GLU A 5 -14.02 5.46 0.57
N GLN A 6 -13.75 6.25 -0.42
CA GLN A 6 -14.04 5.88 -1.79
C GLN A 6 -13.13 4.76 -2.27
N VAL A 7 -11.86 4.83 -1.90
CA VAL A 7 -10.86 3.82 -2.27
C VAL A 7 -9.98 3.54 -1.07
N VAL A 8 -9.86 2.28 -0.70
CA VAL A 8 -8.94 1.83 0.34
C VAL A 8 -8.01 0.81 -0.27
N ILE A 9 -6.73 1.00 -0.06
CA ILE A 9 -5.69 0.08 -0.55
C ILE A 9 -5.04 -0.55 0.65
N ILE A 10 -5.08 -1.85 0.73
CA ILE A 10 -4.50 -2.60 1.83
C ILE A 10 -3.23 -3.26 1.33
N GLY A 11 -2.12 -2.85 1.91
CA GLY A 11 -0.81 -3.36 1.51
C GLY A 11 0.11 -2.23 1.11
N SER A 12 1.41 -2.51 1.13
CA SER A 12 2.42 -1.50 0.88
C SER A 12 3.57 -2.02 0.04
N GLY A 13 3.34 -3.09 -0.71
CA GLY A 13 4.29 -3.55 -1.70
C GLY A 13 4.14 -2.76 -3.00
N PRO A 14 4.86 -3.16 -4.05
CA PRO A 14 4.82 -2.43 -5.32
C PRO A 14 3.42 -2.30 -5.92
N ALA A 15 2.61 -3.34 -5.81
CA ALA A 15 1.26 -3.31 -6.35
C ALA A 15 0.39 -2.29 -5.63
N GLY A 16 0.52 -2.23 -4.30
CA GLY A 16 -0.24 -1.27 -3.50
C GLY A 16 0.11 0.16 -3.84
N TRP A 17 1.39 0.47 -3.92
CA TRP A 17 1.81 1.83 -4.25
C TRP A 17 1.46 2.22 -5.69
N THR A 18 1.53 1.26 -6.62
CA THR A 18 1.13 1.51 -7.99
C THR A 18 -0.36 1.86 -8.07
N ALA A 19 -1.18 1.09 -7.37
CA ALA A 19 -2.62 1.37 -7.31
C ALA A 19 -2.88 2.74 -6.67
N ALA A 20 -2.13 3.07 -5.62
CA ALA A 20 -2.28 4.36 -4.93
C ALA A 20 -1.96 5.53 -5.84
N ILE A 21 -0.89 5.42 -6.63
CA ILE A 21 -0.51 6.46 -7.56
C ILE A 21 -1.63 6.72 -8.57
N TYR A 22 -2.16 5.66 -9.16
CA TYR A 22 -3.19 5.80 -10.18
C TYR A 22 -4.51 6.31 -9.60
N ALA A 23 -4.89 5.82 -8.42
CA ALA A 23 -6.11 6.27 -7.76
C ALA A 23 -6.00 7.75 -7.36
N ALA A 24 -4.83 8.15 -6.85
CA ALA A 24 -4.62 9.54 -6.46
C ALA A 24 -4.67 10.47 -7.68
N ARG A 25 -4.05 10.04 -8.78
CA ARG A 25 -4.08 10.84 -10.01
C ARG A 25 -5.48 10.94 -10.61
N ALA A 26 -6.33 9.96 -10.32
CA ALA A 26 -7.72 10.00 -10.73
C ALA A 26 -8.61 10.77 -9.77
N SER A 27 -8.01 11.43 -8.78
CA SER A 27 -8.71 12.23 -7.77
C SER A 27 -9.67 11.42 -6.91
N LEU A 28 -9.33 10.17 -6.66
CA LEU A 28 -10.16 9.28 -5.86
C LEU A 28 -9.81 9.33 -4.37
N ASN A 29 -8.80 10.12 -4.00
CA ASN A 29 -8.41 10.34 -2.60
C ASN A 29 -8.18 9.02 -1.85
N PRO A 30 -7.30 8.14 -2.35
CA PRO A 30 -7.14 6.82 -1.76
C PRO A 30 -6.54 6.87 -0.36
N LEU A 31 -6.97 5.93 0.48
CA LEU A 31 -6.38 5.71 1.78
C LEU A 31 -5.59 4.40 1.73
N CYS A 32 -4.31 4.46 2.03
CA CYS A 32 -3.42 3.30 1.98
C CYS A 32 -3.14 2.84 3.41
N ILE A 33 -3.49 1.61 3.72
CA ILE A 33 -3.24 1.03 5.03
C ILE A 33 -2.07 0.08 4.89
N ILE A 34 -0.95 0.43 5.50
CA ILE A 34 0.31 -0.25 5.21
C ILE A 34 0.76 -1.26 6.26
N GLY A 35 0.04 -1.37 7.36
CA GLY A 35 0.41 -2.30 8.40
C GLY A 35 1.50 -1.73 9.30
N VAL A 36 1.82 -2.48 10.35
CA VAL A 36 2.89 -2.11 11.26
C VAL A 36 3.93 -3.22 11.27
N PRO A 37 5.21 -2.88 11.55
CA PRO A 37 6.26 -3.91 11.59
C PRO A 37 5.98 -4.94 12.69
N LYS A 38 6.31 -6.20 12.40
CA LYS A 38 6.15 -7.30 13.35
C LYS A 38 7.37 -8.19 13.29
N THR A 39 7.73 -8.79 14.44
CA THR A 39 8.83 -9.73 14.51
C THR A 39 8.36 -11.14 14.84
N GLN A 40 7.12 -11.29 15.25
CA GLN A 40 6.57 -12.59 15.62
C GLN A 40 5.20 -12.76 14.99
N PRO A 41 4.84 -13.94 14.54
CA PRO A 41 5.65 -15.17 14.52
C PRO A 41 6.77 -15.13 13.50
N SER A 42 6.77 -14.16 12.61
CA SER A 42 7.84 -13.98 11.64
C SER A 42 8.01 -12.48 11.37
N ILE A 43 9.10 -12.14 10.73
CA ILE A 43 9.37 -10.74 10.42
C ILE A 43 8.40 -10.27 9.33
N VAL A 44 7.63 -9.24 9.65
CA VAL A 44 6.72 -8.61 8.70
C VAL A 44 7.01 -7.12 8.71
N LEU A 45 7.32 -6.57 7.56
CA LEU A 45 7.61 -5.16 7.42
C LEU A 45 6.70 -4.54 6.35
N PRO A 46 6.27 -3.29 6.55
CA PRO A 46 5.59 -2.57 5.49
C PRO A 46 6.46 -2.53 4.25
N GLY A 47 5.90 -2.82 3.09
CA GLY A 47 6.66 -2.95 1.86
C GLY A 47 6.76 -4.40 1.39
N GLY A 48 6.38 -5.34 2.22
CA GLY A 48 6.32 -6.75 1.87
C GLY A 48 7.70 -7.38 1.72
N GLN A 49 7.78 -8.34 0.83
CA GLN A 49 9.01 -9.12 0.63
C GLN A 49 10.20 -8.25 0.23
N LEU A 50 9.97 -7.14 -0.46
CA LEU A 50 11.07 -6.29 -0.90
C LEU A 50 11.78 -5.59 0.24
N MET A 51 11.14 -5.49 1.40
CA MET A 51 11.80 -4.92 2.57
C MET A 51 12.83 -5.88 3.17
N LEU A 52 12.76 -7.14 2.77
CA LEU A 52 13.67 -8.18 3.26
C LEU A 52 14.79 -8.49 2.27
N THR A 53 14.82 -7.83 1.13
CA THR A 53 15.85 -8.05 0.13
C THR A 53 16.74 -6.82 0.02
N THR A 54 18.00 -7.03 -0.36
CA THR A 54 18.95 -5.93 -0.49
C THR A 54 18.94 -5.34 -1.89
N ASP A 55 19.03 -6.18 -2.92
CA ASP A 55 19.15 -5.69 -4.28
C ASP A 55 17.96 -6.09 -5.13
N VAL A 56 17.40 -5.12 -5.83
CA VAL A 56 16.36 -5.34 -6.82
C VAL A 56 16.92 -4.87 -8.16
N GLU A 57 17.10 -5.81 -9.08
CA GLU A 57 17.75 -5.53 -10.34
C GLU A 57 16.82 -5.63 -11.54
N ASN A 58 15.63 -6.13 -11.30
CA ASN A 58 14.69 -6.45 -12.37
C ASN A 58 13.44 -5.58 -12.38
N TYR A 59 13.45 -4.47 -11.65
CA TYR A 59 12.34 -3.53 -11.73
C TYR A 59 12.74 -2.39 -12.68
N PRO A 60 11.92 -2.12 -13.69
CA PRO A 60 12.26 -1.08 -14.67
C PRO A 60 12.40 0.29 -14.01
N GLY A 61 13.31 1.08 -14.51
CA GLY A 61 13.52 2.43 -14.01
C GLY A 61 14.75 2.57 -13.13
N PHE A 62 15.41 1.46 -12.81
CA PHE A 62 16.60 1.46 -11.96
C PHE A 62 17.72 0.68 -12.66
N PRO A 63 18.36 1.29 -13.67
CA PRO A 63 19.32 0.55 -14.49
C PRO A 63 20.55 0.05 -13.73
N GLU A 64 20.86 0.68 -12.60
CA GLU A 64 21.98 0.26 -11.76
C GLU A 64 21.54 -0.52 -10.56
N GLY A 65 20.24 -0.90 -10.52
CA GLY A 65 19.68 -1.57 -9.36
C GLY A 65 19.27 -0.60 -8.27
N VAL A 66 18.60 -1.13 -7.28
CA VAL A 66 18.13 -0.34 -6.12
C VAL A 66 17.88 -1.33 -4.98
N THR A 67 18.05 -0.89 -3.74
CA THR A 67 17.67 -1.75 -2.63
C THR A 67 16.15 -1.80 -2.51
N GLY A 68 15.64 -2.91 -1.98
CA GLY A 68 14.19 -3.04 -1.77
C GLY A 68 13.61 -1.93 -0.93
N PRO A 69 14.18 -1.66 0.26
CA PRO A 69 13.70 -0.56 1.10
C PRO A 69 13.72 0.79 0.42
N ASP A 70 14.79 1.11 -0.31
CA ASP A 70 14.87 2.39 -1.02
C ASP A 70 13.82 2.49 -2.11
N MET A 71 13.59 1.41 -2.84
CA MET A 71 12.58 1.40 -3.88
C MET A 71 11.19 1.63 -3.29
N MET A 72 10.88 0.95 -2.17
CA MET A 72 9.58 1.12 -1.53
C MET A 72 9.40 2.53 -0.98
N ARG A 73 10.47 3.12 -0.44
CA ARG A 73 10.41 4.50 0.03
C ARG A 73 10.09 5.45 -1.12
N LYS A 74 10.72 5.24 -2.27
CA LYS A 74 10.46 6.08 -3.45
C LYS A 74 9.04 5.91 -3.96
N PHE A 75 8.52 4.69 -3.94
CA PHE A 75 7.15 4.44 -4.37
C PHE A 75 6.16 5.14 -3.46
N ARG A 76 6.39 5.07 -2.15
CA ARG A 76 5.54 5.77 -1.19
C ARG A 76 5.58 7.28 -1.41
N GLU A 77 6.78 7.83 -1.56
CA GLU A 77 6.93 9.27 -1.78
C GLU A 77 6.20 9.71 -3.03
N GLN A 78 6.28 8.91 -4.08
CA GLN A 78 5.59 9.24 -5.32
C GLN A 78 4.07 9.21 -5.15
N ALA A 79 3.55 8.20 -4.44
CA ALA A 79 2.11 8.12 -4.18
C ALA A 79 1.64 9.31 -3.35
N GLU A 80 2.40 9.66 -2.32
CA GLU A 80 2.05 10.80 -1.46
C GLU A 80 2.11 12.11 -2.21
N ARG A 81 3.03 12.22 -3.16
CA ARG A 81 3.12 13.42 -3.99
C ARG A 81 1.83 13.68 -4.75
N PHE A 82 1.13 12.63 -5.16
CA PHE A 82 -0.13 12.78 -5.89
C PHE A 82 -1.35 12.83 -4.98
N GLY A 83 -1.14 12.76 -3.66
CA GLY A 83 -2.23 12.94 -2.72
C GLY A 83 -2.74 11.68 -2.04
N ALA A 84 -2.04 10.57 -2.19
CA ALA A 84 -2.42 9.36 -1.46
C ALA A 84 -2.21 9.59 0.04
N ARG A 85 -3.18 9.14 0.84
CA ARG A 85 -3.08 9.22 2.29
C ARG A 85 -2.60 7.88 2.81
N VAL A 86 -1.79 7.89 3.84
CA VAL A 86 -1.17 6.69 4.37
C VAL A 86 -1.52 6.53 5.84
N LEU A 87 -1.94 5.35 6.21
CA LEU A 87 -2.26 5.01 7.60
C LEU A 87 -1.41 3.81 8.01
N ASP A 88 -0.62 4.00 9.06
CA ASP A 88 0.20 2.94 9.63
C ASP A 88 -0.64 2.15 10.63
N ALA A 89 -1.31 1.12 10.17
CA ALA A 89 -2.19 0.33 11.00
C ALA A 89 -2.38 -1.04 10.38
N ASP A 90 -2.77 -2.01 11.19
CA ASP A 90 -3.14 -3.33 10.69
C ASP A 90 -4.63 -3.36 10.38
N VAL A 91 -4.99 -4.20 9.43
CA VAL A 91 -6.39 -4.44 9.12
C VAL A 91 -6.76 -5.81 9.64
N ASP A 92 -7.59 -5.83 10.68
CA ASP A 92 -8.07 -7.09 11.24
C ASP A 92 -9.31 -7.57 10.52
N ALA A 93 -10.15 -6.64 10.12
CA ALA A 93 -11.37 -6.95 9.41
C ALA A 93 -11.68 -5.82 8.47
N CYS A 94 -12.34 -6.14 7.39
CA CYS A 94 -12.65 -5.15 6.37
C CYS A 94 -14.12 -5.24 6.01
N ASP A 95 -14.83 -4.14 6.22
CA ASP A 95 -16.24 -4.03 5.83
C ASP A 95 -16.31 -3.54 4.41
N VAL A 96 -16.00 -4.43 3.49
CA VAL A 96 -15.97 -4.08 2.08
C VAL A 96 -17.23 -4.55 1.44
N GLY A 97 -17.80 -3.71 0.68
CA GLY A 97 -18.93 -4.08 -0.13
C GLY A 97 -20.25 -4.12 0.58
N LEU A 98 -20.25 -3.82 1.85
CA LEU A 98 -21.52 -3.76 2.55
C LEU A 98 -22.37 -2.63 2.08
N ALA A 99 -21.69 -1.59 1.68
CA ALA A 99 -22.40 -0.48 1.12
C ALA A 99 -22.51 -0.63 -0.35
N VAL A 100 -21.85 -1.59 -0.86
CA VAL A 100 -21.96 -1.87 -2.23
C VAL A 100 -22.97 -2.90 -2.41
N GLY A 101 -23.60 -2.58 -2.15
CA GLY A 101 -24.29 -3.33 -2.06
C GLY A 101 -23.99 -3.97 -1.01
N SER A 102 -23.86 -3.75 -0.48
CA SER A 102 -23.44 -4.19 0.31
C SER A 102 -22.94 -5.21 0.10
N GLN A 103 -22.38 -5.12 -0.48
CA GLN A 103 -21.81 -5.73 -0.76
C GLN A 103 -20.98 -6.26 -1.00
N LEU A 104 -20.56 -6.32 -1.43
CA LEU A 104 -19.59 -7.09 -1.80
C LEU A 104 -19.14 -7.96 -0.83
N HIS A 105 -19.43 -8.05 0.18
CA HIS A 105 -18.99 -8.36 0.90
C HIS A 105 -18.66 -8.95 1.37
N GLN A 106 -18.60 -8.80 1.63
CA GLN A 106 -18.16 -8.99 1.86
C GLN A 106 -17.85 -9.52 1.89
N THR A 107 -17.74 -9.41 1.77
CA THR A 107 -17.52 -9.74 1.44
C THR A 107 -17.54 -10.18 1.30
#